data_0dd9390db9b369ba1d1bc9d1471c676b
#
_entry.id   0dd9390db9b369ba1d1bc9d1471c676b
#
_cell.length_a   1.000
_cell.length_b   1.000
_cell.length_c   1.000
_cell.angle_alpha   90.00
_cell.angle_beta   90.00
_cell.angle_gamma   90.00
#
_symmetry.space_group_name_H-M   'P 1'
#
loop_
_entity.id
_entity.type
_entity.pdbx_description
1 polymer ?
#
loop_
_entity_poly.entity_id
_entity_poly.type
_entity_poly.pdbx_seq_one_letter_code
_entity_poly.pdbx_strand_id
1 'polypeptide(L)'
;MATNPMQQFEVYRIGPEIKIEGLDLSFTNASLFMLLSALGICGVLFLGTRERKLVPDKLQLISEIIYNFIAKMISDTAGTKAKPYFPFIFSLFMFVLFCNMLGMLPYSFTVTSHIIITLIMAIFIFIAITIIGFLKHGFGYLKLFVPSGVPMVLLPLITIIEIISYLSRPVSLSVRLFANMMAGHTMLKVFGGFVISLGMLGGWLPLSFSVALTGLEILVAFLQAYVFAILTCIYLNDALNLHH
;
A
#
# COMPACT_ATOMS: atom_id res chain seq x y z
N MET A 1 -33.34 -8.67 5.61
CA MET A 1 -32.93 -7.33 5.12
C MET A 1 -31.59 -7.49 4.43
N ALA A 2 -31.51 -7.24 3.13
CA ALA A 2 -30.23 -7.24 2.43
C ALA A 2 -29.44 -6.03 2.93
N THR A 3 -28.48 -6.28 3.81
CA THR A 3 -27.55 -5.22 4.26
C THR A 3 -26.75 -4.76 3.05
N ASN A 4 -26.86 -3.47 2.73
CA ASN A 4 -26.12 -2.87 1.62
C ASN A 4 -24.61 -3.18 1.82
N PRO A 5 -23.95 -3.91 0.90
CA PRO A 5 -22.56 -4.30 1.05
C PRO A 5 -21.60 -3.10 1.13
N MET A 6 -22.04 -1.90 0.72
CA MET A 6 -21.25 -0.68 0.74
C MET A 6 -21.22 0.04 2.09
N GLN A 7 -22.12 -0.26 3.03
CA GLN A 7 -22.16 0.42 4.34
C GLN A 7 -20.86 0.29 5.16
N GLN A 8 -20.07 -0.77 4.95
CA GLN A 8 -18.79 -0.93 5.67
C GLN A 8 -17.74 0.10 5.28
N PHE A 9 -17.90 0.75 4.11
CA PHE A 9 -16.96 1.74 3.60
C PHE A 9 -17.39 3.18 3.94
N GLU A 10 -18.49 3.36 4.68
CA GLU A 10 -18.91 4.69 5.08
C GLU A 10 -17.96 5.27 6.13
N VAL A 11 -17.54 6.52 5.91
CA VAL A 11 -16.69 7.24 6.86
C VAL A 11 -17.57 7.90 7.91
N TYR A 12 -17.42 7.48 9.17
CA TYR A 12 -18.12 8.06 10.30
C TYR A 12 -17.20 8.97 11.09
N ARG A 13 -17.76 10.07 11.60
CA ARG A 13 -17.08 10.94 12.55
C ARG A 13 -17.11 10.31 13.94
N ILE A 14 -15.95 10.28 14.59
CA ILE A 14 -15.78 9.81 15.96
C ILE A 14 -15.27 11.00 16.78
N GLY A 15 -16.18 11.83 17.29
CA GLY A 15 -15.81 12.95 18.13
C GLY A 15 -16.40 14.30 17.72
N PRO A 16 -15.99 15.39 18.39
CA PRO A 16 -16.50 16.72 18.11
C PRO A 16 -16.12 17.22 16.71
N GLU A 17 -16.98 18.05 16.14
CA GLU A 17 -16.68 18.71 14.86
C GLU A 17 -15.59 19.76 15.06
N ILE A 18 -14.48 19.60 14.36
CA ILE A 18 -13.38 20.58 14.32
C ILE A 18 -13.31 21.13 12.89
N LYS A 19 -13.93 22.29 12.67
CA LYS A 19 -13.88 23.00 11.40
C LYS A 19 -12.94 24.20 11.52
N ILE A 20 -11.88 24.22 10.72
CA ILE A 20 -10.93 25.34 10.62
C ILE A 20 -10.96 25.85 9.19
N GLU A 21 -11.38 27.08 8.98
CA GLU A 21 -11.39 27.80 7.68
C GLU A 21 -11.98 26.99 6.50
N GLY A 22 -13.07 26.23 6.73
CA GLY A 22 -13.72 25.42 5.70
C GLY A 22 -13.16 24.02 5.49
N LEU A 23 -12.07 23.66 6.17
CA LEU A 23 -11.54 22.30 6.23
C LEU A 23 -12.11 21.55 7.43
N ASP A 24 -12.67 20.38 7.18
CA ASP A 24 -13.19 19.49 8.23
C ASP A 24 -12.08 18.56 8.73
N LEU A 25 -11.48 18.90 9.87
CA LEU A 25 -10.42 18.14 10.54
C LEU A 25 -10.96 17.18 11.61
N SER A 26 -12.25 16.85 11.55
CA SER A 26 -12.88 15.96 12.51
C SER A 26 -12.25 14.57 12.48
N PHE A 27 -12.08 13.98 13.66
CA PHE A 27 -11.54 12.63 13.79
C PHE A 27 -12.55 11.60 13.27
N THR A 28 -12.11 10.75 12.32
CA THR A 28 -12.96 9.77 11.66
C THR A 28 -12.50 8.34 11.98
N ASN A 29 -13.38 7.35 11.67
CA ASN A 29 -13.01 5.93 11.74
C ASN A 29 -11.76 5.62 10.89
N ALA A 30 -11.59 6.24 9.72
CA ALA A 30 -10.39 6.09 8.90
C ALA A 30 -9.12 6.52 9.65
N SER A 31 -9.17 7.69 10.31
CA SER A 31 -8.05 8.21 11.12
C SER A 31 -7.73 7.29 12.30
N LEU A 32 -8.77 6.72 12.95
CA LEU A 32 -8.60 5.76 14.04
C LEU A 32 -7.86 4.50 13.57
N PHE A 33 -8.28 3.90 12.46
CA PHE A 33 -7.65 2.68 11.95
C PHE A 33 -6.24 2.92 11.39
N MET A 34 -5.95 4.10 10.82
CA MET A 34 -4.58 4.50 10.48
C MET A 34 -3.69 4.60 11.72
N LEU A 35 -4.20 5.20 12.80
CA LEU A 35 -3.48 5.32 14.07
C LEU A 35 -3.25 3.93 14.69
N LEU A 36 -4.26 3.06 14.70
CA LEU A 36 -4.13 1.68 15.18
C LEU A 36 -3.10 0.88 14.37
N SER A 37 -3.05 1.07 13.04
CA SER A 37 -2.02 0.47 12.18
C SER A 37 -0.63 0.94 12.59
N ALA A 38 -0.44 2.24 12.78
CA ALA A 38 0.84 2.81 13.21
C ALA A 38 1.26 2.32 14.60
N LEU A 39 0.33 2.28 15.55
CA LEU A 39 0.58 1.74 16.89
C LEU A 39 0.90 0.24 16.86
N GLY A 40 0.21 -0.53 16.02
CA GLY A 40 0.49 -1.95 15.81
C GLY A 40 1.90 -2.20 15.28
N ILE A 41 2.33 -1.40 14.29
CA ILE A 41 3.70 -1.46 13.76
C ILE A 41 4.73 -1.16 14.85
N CYS A 42 4.53 -0.03 15.55
CA CYS A 42 5.42 0.35 16.66
C CYS A 42 5.44 -0.74 17.75
N GLY A 43 4.30 -1.33 18.08
CA GLY A 43 4.19 -2.41 19.07
C GLY A 43 4.99 -3.65 18.64
N VAL A 44 4.80 -4.14 17.42
CA VAL A 44 5.51 -5.32 16.92
C VAL A 44 7.02 -5.07 16.86
N LEU A 45 7.45 -3.91 16.38
CA LEU A 45 8.87 -3.58 16.31
C LEU A 45 9.48 -3.38 17.69
N PHE A 46 8.79 -2.69 18.60
CA PHE A 46 9.27 -2.48 19.96
C PHE A 46 9.41 -3.79 20.73
N LEU A 47 8.37 -4.65 20.68
CA LEU A 47 8.40 -5.96 21.34
C LEU A 47 9.43 -6.90 20.71
N GLY A 48 9.57 -6.88 19.38
CA GLY A 48 10.54 -7.71 18.66
C GLY A 48 11.99 -7.29 18.86
N THR A 49 12.25 -6.02 19.22
CA THR A 49 13.61 -5.51 19.41
C THR A 49 14.02 -5.33 20.88
N ARG A 50 13.07 -5.50 21.82
CA ARG A 50 13.29 -5.25 23.25
C ARG A 50 14.34 -6.17 23.87
N GLU A 51 14.26 -7.46 23.59
CA GLU A 51 15.18 -8.47 24.11
C GLU A 51 15.94 -9.12 22.95
N ARG A 52 17.22 -8.76 22.80
CA ARG A 52 18.09 -9.33 21.76
C ARG A 52 18.70 -10.64 22.25
N LYS A 53 18.07 -11.77 21.90
CA LYS A 53 18.53 -13.10 22.23
C LYS A 53 19.25 -13.72 21.04
N LEU A 54 20.29 -14.56 21.29
CA LEU A 54 20.96 -15.35 20.25
C LEU A 54 20.00 -16.36 19.61
N VAL A 55 19.06 -16.94 20.41
CA VAL A 55 17.95 -17.74 19.91
C VAL A 55 16.71 -16.84 19.96
N PRO A 56 16.20 -16.37 18.80
CA PRO A 56 15.14 -15.38 18.76
C PRO A 56 13.81 -15.98 19.25
N ASP A 57 13.09 -15.20 20.04
CA ASP A 57 11.69 -15.47 20.37
C ASP A 57 10.81 -15.26 19.13
N LYS A 58 9.57 -15.75 19.14
CA LYS A 58 8.64 -15.67 17.99
C LYS A 58 8.46 -14.25 17.43
N LEU A 59 8.35 -13.23 18.29
CA LEU A 59 8.18 -11.83 17.87
C LEU A 59 9.47 -11.26 17.29
N GLN A 60 10.62 -11.57 17.89
CA GLN A 60 11.93 -11.20 17.35
C GLN A 60 12.14 -11.84 15.98
N LEU A 61 11.84 -13.14 15.85
CA LEU A 61 11.97 -13.88 14.59
C LEU A 61 11.13 -13.25 13.47
N ILE A 62 9.86 -12.90 13.75
CA ILE A 62 8.99 -12.22 12.77
C ILE A 62 9.60 -10.88 12.34
N SER A 63 10.06 -10.08 13.28
CA SER A 63 10.67 -8.77 12.98
C SER A 63 11.94 -8.92 12.14
N GLU A 64 12.79 -9.91 12.46
CA GLU A 64 14.02 -10.19 11.70
C GLU A 64 13.72 -10.72 10.29
N ILE A 65 12.72 -11.60 10.13
CA ILE A 65 12.31 -12.10 8.81
C ILE A 65 11.84 -10.95 7.93
N ILE A 66 10.97 -10.07 8.45
CA ILE A 66 10.47 -8.94 7.69
C ILE A 66 11.61 -7.97 7.35
N TYR A 67 12.48 -7.68 8.31
CA TYR A 67 13.65 -6.82 8.09
C TYR A 67 14.54 -7.36 6.97
N ASN A 68 14.93 -8.64 7.04
CA ASN A 68 15.80 -9.28 6.06
C ASN A 68 15.12 -9.38 4.68
N PHE A 69 13.82 -9.65 4.66
CA PHE A 69 13.03 -9.68 3.43
C PHE A 69 13.08 -8.34 2.69
N ILE A 70 12.82 -7.22 3.40
CA ILE A 70 12.85 -5.88 2.80
C ILE A 70 14.29 -5.46 2.45
N ALA A 71 15.27 -5.77 3.31
CA ALA A 71 16.67 -5.46 3.04
C ALA A 71 17.18 -6.16 1.77
N LYS A 72 16.82 -7.44 1.60
CA LYS A 72 17.14 -8.20 0.39
C LYS A 72 16.42 -7.62 -0.84
N MET A 73 15.12 -7.34 -0.74
CA MET A 73 14.35 -6.72 -1.83
C MET A 73 14.98 -5.41 -2.32
N ILE A 74 15.40 -4.53 -1.40
CA ILE A 74 16.06 -3.26 -1.76
C ILE A 74 17.41 -3.52 -2.43
N SER A 75 18.20 -4.45 -1.88
CA SER A 75 19.51 -4.78 -2.43
C SER A 75 19.42 -5.35 -3.85
N ASP A 76 18.44 -6.23 -4.08
CA ASP A 76 18.24 -6.91 -5.36
C ASP A 76 17.65 -5.98 -6.43
N THR A 77 16.79 -5.01 -6.03
CA THR A 77 16.07 -4.14 -6.98
C THR A 77 16.77 -2.81 -7.21
N ALA A 78 17.22 -2.14 -6.14
CA ALA A 78 17.75 -0.77 -6.20
C ALA A 78 19.26 -0.68 -5.89
N GLY A 79 19.88 -1.81 -5.57
CA GLY A 79 21.31 -1.91 -5.33
C GLY A 79 21.77 -1.26 -4.02
N THR A 80 23.08 -1.15 -3.85
CA THR A 80 23.69 -0.65 -2.60
C THR A 80 23.44 0.83 -2.35
N LYS A 81 23.22 1.62 -3.41
CA LYS A 81 22.96 3.07 -3.31
C LYS A 81 21.60 3.39 -2.64
N ALA A 82 20.67 2.44 -2.64
CA ALA A 82 19.36 2.59 -2.04
C ALA A 82 19.31 2.24 -0.54
N LYS A 83 20.36 1.68 0.04
CA LYS A 83 20.41 1.31 1.46
C LYS A 83 20.05 2.45 2.43
N PRO A 84 20.44 3.71 2.23
CA PRO A 84 20.04 4.80 3.10
C PRO A 84 18.52 5.03 3.17
N TYR A 85 17.79 4.61 2.14
CA TYR A 85 16.32 4.74 2.04
C TYR A 85 15.56 3.55 2.61
N PHE A 86 16.27 2.57 3.21
CA PHE A 86 15.67 1.41 3.86
C PHE A 86 14.55 1.77 4.85
N PRO A 87 14.74 2.74 5.78
CA PRO A 87 13.68 3.07 6.75
C PRO A 87 12.39 3.55 6.09
N PHE A 88 12.51 4.30 4.99
CA PHE A 88 11.36 4.79 4.23
C PHE A 88 10.57 3.64 3.58
N ILE A 89 11.26 2.74 2.88
CA ILE A 89 10.63 1.60 2.19
C ILE A 89 10.07 0.60 3.19
N PHE A 90 10.79 0.36 4.28
CA PHE A 90 10.36 -0.51 5.37
C PHE A 90 9.08 0.00 6.04
N SER A 91 9.04 1.28 6.42
CA SER A 91 7.86 1.89 7.03
C SER A 91 6.66 1.88 6.10
N LEU A 92 6.88 2.11 4.80
CA LEU A 92 5.85 2.03 3.78
C LEU A 92 5.26 0.62 3.66
N PHE A 93 6.12 -0.40 3.53
CA PHE A 93 5.69 -1.79 3.47
C PHE A 93 4.87 -2.18 4.70
N MET A 94 5.38 -1.87 5.89
CA MET A 94 4.71 -2.18 7.15
C MET A 94 3.37 -1.47 7.25
N PHE A 95 3.30 -0.19 6.86
CA PHE A 95 2.06 0.57 6.93
C PHE A 95 0.98 0.00 6.02
N VAL A 96 1.32 -0.28 4.75
CA VAL A 96 0.36 -0.89 3.80
C VAL A 96 -0.06 -2.28 4.28
N LEU A 97 0.88 -3.10 4.74
CA LEU A 97 0.61 -4.44 5.24
C LEU A 97 -0.36 -4.40 6.44
N PHE A 98 -0.07 -3.56 7.43
CA PHE A 98 -0.91 -3.45 8.63
C PHE A 98 -2.29 -2.87 8.32
N CYS A 99 -2.38 -1.84 7.45
CA CYS A 99 -3.67 -1.31 7.01
C CYS A 99 -4.53 -2.37 6.30
N ASN A 100 -3.92 -3.19 5.45
CA ASN A 100 -4.61 -4.28 4.76
C ASN A 100 -5.03 -5.39 5.73
N MET A 101 -4.12 -5.84 6.59
CA MET A 101 -4.40 -6.91 7.55
C MET A 101 -5.44 -6.52 8.60
N LEU A 102 -5.36 -5.29 9.14
CA LEU A 102 -6.38 -4.79 10.07
C LEU A 102 -7.74 -4.62 9.39
N GLY A 103 -7.74 -4.20 8.12
CA GLY A 103 -8.96 -4.10 7.32
C GLY A 103 -9.69 -5.43 7.13
N MET A 104 -8.97 -6.56 7.18
CA MET A 104 -9.56 -7.90 7.03
C MET A 104 -10.24 -8.43 8.30
N LEU A 105 -10.05 -7.78 9.44
CA LEU A 105 -10.74 -8.19 10.67
C LEU A 105 -12.25 -7.96 10.53
N PRO A 106 -13.09 -8.87 11.05
CA PRO A 106 -14.54 -8.66 11.04
C PRO A 106 -14.91 -7.35 11.75
N TYR A 107 -15.83 -6.59 11.17
CA TYR A 107 -16.28 -5.27 11.68
C TYR A 107 -15.22 -4.15 11.67
N SER A 108 -14.04 -4.39 11.12
CA SER A 108 -13.02 -3.34 10.96
C SER A 108 -13.32 -2.44 9.75
N PHE A 109 -12.79 -1.23 9.81
CA PHE A 109 -12.82 -0.30 8.68
C PHE A 109 -11.55 -0.47 7.83
N THR A 110 -11.72 -0.73 6.54
CA THR A 110 -10.60 -0.93 5.62
C THR A 110 -10.13 0.40 5.08
N VAL A 111 -9.04 0.93 5.61
CA VAL A 111 -8.46 2.23 5.20
C VAL A 111 -8.11 2.26 3.72
N THR A 112 -7.51 1.19 3.23
CA THR A 112 -7.03 1.06 1.84
C THR A 112 -8.13 0.83 0.81
N SER A 113 -9.39 0.65 1.23
CA SER A 113 -10.57 0.63 0.35
C SER A 113 -11.04 2.03 -0.08
N HIS A 114 -10.38 3.10 0.37
CA HIS A 114 -10.66 4.46 -0.05
C HIS A 114 -9.61 4.95 -1.04
N ILE A 115 -10.04 5.24 -2.26
CA ILE A 115 -9.14 5.70 -3.34
C ILE A 115 -8.39 6.98 -2.98
N ILE A 116 -9.02 7.88 -2.23
CA ILE A 116 -8.39 9.14 -1.78
C ILE A 116 -7.16 8.86 -0.91
N ILE A 117 -7.25 7.92 0.04
CA ILE A 117 -6.15 7.60 0.96
C ILE A 117 -5.00 6.92 0.20
N THR A 118 -5.33 5.93 -0.63
CA THR A 118 -4.32 5.24 -1.44
C THR A 118 -3.66 6.16 -2.47
N LEU A 119 -4.41 7.11 -3.02
CA LEU A 119 -3.89 8.10 -3.97
C LEU A 119 -2.96 9.10 -3.28
N ILE A 120 -3.34 9.64 -2.12
CA ILE A 120 -2.50 10.56 -1.35
C ILE A 120 -1.18 9.87 -0.97
N MET A 121 -1.25 8.61 -0.54
CA MET A 121 -0.06 7.82 -0.20
C MET A 121 0.84 7.59 -1.43
N ALA A 122 0.25 7.24 -2.57
CA ALA A 122 0.99 7.03 -3.82
C ALA A 122 1.62 8.35 -4.34
N ILE A 123 0.90 9.47 -4.25
CA ILE A 123 1.42 10.80 -4.62
C ILE A 123 2.54 11.22 -3.67
N PHE A 124 2.41 10.98 -2.37
CA PHE A 124 3.46 11.29 -1.39
C PHE A 124 4.76 10.56 -1.74
N ILE A 125 4.71 9.27 -2.06
CA ILE A 125 5.87 8.48 -2.48
C ILE A 125 6.46 9.03 -3.77
N PHE A 126 5.60 9.31 -4.75
CA PHE A 126 6.00 9.86 -6.03
C PHE A 126 6.74 11.19 -5.89
N ILE A 127 6.21 12.11 -5.07
CA ILE A 127 6.85 13.39 -4.77
C ILE A 127 8.18 13.17 -4.04
N ALA A 128 8.22 12.29 -3.04
CA ALA A 128 9.44 11.99 -2.29
C ALA A 128 10.55 11.47 -3.21
N ILE A 129 10.25 10.53 -4.09
CA ILE A 129 11.22 9.98 -5.06
C ILE A 129 11.66 11.04 -6.06
N THR A 130 10.74 11.86 -6.55
CA THR A 130 11.05 12.95 -7.48
C THR A 130 11.99 13.96 -6.81
N ILE A 131 11.73 14.35 -5.56
CA ILE A 131 12.62 15.24 -4.80
C ILE A 131 14.01 14.61 -4.63
N ILE A 132 14.10 13.32 -4.29
CA ILE A 132 15.37 12.60 -4.17
C ILE A 132 16.14 12.64 -5.51
N GLY A 133 15.44 12.40 -6.62
CA GLY A 133 16.03 12.47 -7.97
C GLY A 133 16.59 13.87 -8.28
N PHE A 134 15.84 14.91 -7.99
CA PHE A 134 16.29 16.29 -8.19
C PHE A 134 17.45 16.70 -7.27
N LEU A 135 17.41 16.28 -6.00
CA LEU A 135 18.50 16.57 -5.05
C LEU A 135 19.81 15.89 -5.47
N LYS A 136 19.74 14.73 -6.10
CA LYS A 136 20.92 13.96 -6.51
C LYS A 136 21.50 14.37 -7.85
N HIS A 137 20.65 14.67 -8.82
CA HIS A 137 21.06 14.94 -10.21
C HIS A 137 20.79 16.37 -10.67
N GLY A 138 20.13 17.20 -9.85
CA GLY A 138 19.73 18.54 -10.22
C GLY A 138 18.88 18.56 -11.49
N PHE A 139 19.14 19.51 -12.37
CA PHE A 139 18.46 19.60 -13.68
C PHE A 139 18.77 18.41 -14.62
N GLY A 140 19.81 17.63 -14.33
CA GLY A 140 20.11 16.40 -15.08
C GLY A 140 19.02 15.32 -14.93
N TYR A 141 18.17 15.40 -13.88
CA TYR A 141 17.04 14.50 -13.71
C TYR A 141 16.02 14.57 -14.85
N LEU A 142 15.90 15.72 -15.52
CA LEU A 142 15.02 15.88 -16.70
C LEU A 142 15.46 15.03 -17.91
N LYS A 143 16.69 14.55 -17.94
CA LYS A 143 17.15 13.62 -18.97
C LYS A 143 16.45 12.25 -18.88
N LEU A 144 15.82 11.93 -17.74
CA LEU A 144 14.97 10.75 -17.60
C LEU A 144 13.84 10.74 -18.65
N PHE A 145 13.35 11.91 -19.06
CA PHE A 145 12.28 12.05 -20.04
C PHE A 145 12.77 12.09 -21.50
N VAL A 146 14.10 12.13 -21.69
CA VAL A 146 14.72 12.23 -23.01
C VAL A 146 15.68 11.06 -23.18
N PRO A 147 15.21 9.89 -23.64
CA PRO A 147 16.06 8.72 -23.82
C PRO A 147 17.15 8.97 -24.89
N SER A 148 18.37 8.53 -24.60
CA SER A 148 19.50 8.61 -25.51
C SER A 148 19.33 7.65 -26.69
N GLY A 149 19.78 8.08 -27.90
CA GLY A 149 19.76 7.22 -29.10
C GLY A 149 18.50 7.29 -29.96
N VAL A 150 17.58 8.19 -29.67
CA VAL A 150 16.36 8.39 -30.46
C VAL A 150 16.57 9.43 -31.55
N PRO A 151 16.09 9.20 -32.81
CA PRO A 151 16.11 10.20 -33.87
C PRO A 151 15.39 11.50 -33.45
N MET A 152 15.97 12.67 -33.75
CA MET A 152 15.42 13.99 -33.36
C MET A 152 13.94 14.18 -33.72
N VAL A 153 13.48 13.59 -34.82
CA VAL A 153 12.10 13.71 -35.30
C VAL A 153 11.10 13.01 -34.34
N LEU A 154 11.49 11.91 -33.70
CA LEU A 154 10.63 11.14 -32.78
C LEU A 154 10.77 11.60 -31.33
N LEU A 155 11.76 12.38 -31.00
CA LEU A 155 12.07 12.81 -29.64
C LEU A 155 10.89 13.50 -28.93
N PRO A 156 10.17 14.49 -29.54
CA PRO A 156 9.04 15.12 -28.84
C PRO A 156 7.90 14.17 -28.54
N LEU A 157 7.62 13.20 -29.42
CA LEU A 157 6.59 12.20 -29.21
C LEU A 157 6.94 11.27 -28.03
N ILE A 158 8.18 10.78 -28.00
CA ILE A 158 8.63 9.87 -26.94
C ILE A 158 8.69 10.58 -25.60
N THR A 159 9.14 11.83 -25.55
CA THR A 159 9.15 12.63 -24.31
C THR A 159 7.74 12.79 -23.73
N ILE A 160 6.73 13.05 -24.58
CA ILE A 160 5.34 13.15 -24.11
C ILE A 160 4.85 11.81 -23.54
N ILE A 161 5.15 10.69 -24.22
CA ILE A 161 4.78 9.35 -23.75
C ILE A 161 5.46 9.05 -22.41
N GLU A 162 6.74 9.38 -22.25
CA GLU A 162 7.49 9.16 -21.00
C GLU A 162 6.93 9.99 -19.84
N ILE A 163 6.57 11.25 -20.09
CA ILE A 163 5.91 12.09 -19.07
C ILE A 163 4.56 11.51 -18.67
N ILE A 164 3.73 11.07 -19.60
CA ILE A 164 2.44 10.45 -19.31
C ILE A 164 2.65 9.15 -18.52
N SER A 165 3.59 8.30 -18.95
CA SER A 165 3.96 7.07 -18.25
C SER A 165 4.41 7.35 -16.83
N TYR A 166 5.26 8.35 -16.63
CA TYR A 166 5.75 8.75 -15.30
C TYR A 166 4.61 9.23 -14.39
N LEU A 167 3.69 10.05 -14.88
CA LEU A 167 2.54 10.53 -14.13
C LEU A 167 1.47 9.44 -13.87
N SER A 168 1.40 8.43 -14.72
CA SER A 168 0.46 7.30 -14.52
C SER A 168 0.88 6.36 -13.39
N ARG A 169 2.16 6.36 -12.99
CA ARG A 169 2.72 5.46 -11.96
C ARG A 169 1.96 5.56 -10.62
N PRO A 170 1.79 6.74 -9.98
CA PRO A 170 1.05 6.86 -8.73
C PRO A 170 -0.43 6.49 -8.86
N VAL A 171 -1.05 6.83 -10.00
CA VAL A 171 -2.45 6.49 -10.26
C VAL A 171 -2.64 4.97 -10.33
N SER A 172 -1.83 4.29 -11.14
CA SER A 172 -1.89 2.82 -11.27
C SER A 172 -1.63 2.12 -9.93
N LEU A 173 -0.67 2.61 -9.13
CA LEU A 173 -0.34 2.06 -7.82
C LEU A 173 -1.51 2.20 -6.85
N SER A 174 -2.12 3.38 -6.80
CA SER A 174 -3.27 3.70 -5.95
C SER A 174 -4.51 2.88 -6.33
N VAL A 175 -4.89 2.88 -7.62
CA VAL A 175 -6.08 2.15 -8.11
C VAL A 175 -5.95 0.65 -7.86
N ARG A 176 -4.75 0.08 -8.01
CA ARG A 176 -4.52 -1.34 -7.75
C ARG A 176 -4.76 -1.70 -6.29
N LEU A 177 -4.24 -0.90 -5.34
CA LEU A 177 -4.44 -1.13 -3.92
C LEU A 177 -5.91 -0.99 -3.53
N PHE A 178 -6.55 0.11 -3.96
CA PHE A 178 -7.97 0.37 -3.75
C PHE A 178 -8.86 -0.74 -4.31
N ALA A 179 -8.68 -1.10 -5.60
CA ALA A 179 -9.54 -2.06 -6.28
C ALA A 179 -9.48 -3.45 -5.65
N ASN A 180 -8.28 -3.92 -5.30
CA ASN A 180 -8.11 -5.22 -4.66
C ASN A 180 -8.83 -5.31 -3.32
N MET A 181 -8.67 -4.29 -2.46
CA MET A 181 -9.32 -4.27 -1.15
C MET A 181 -10.83 -4.10 -1.24
N MET A 182 -11.30 -3.18 -2.08
CA MET A 182 -12.74 -2.95 -2.27
C MET A 182 -13.44 -4.17 -2.87
N ALA A 183 -12.84 -4.79 -3.91
CA ALA A 183 -13.41 -5.95 -4.57
C ALA A 183 -13.46 -7.17 -3.63
N GLY A 184 -12.38 -7.46 -2.89
CA GLY A 184 -12.30 -8.57 -1.94
C GLY A 184 -13.42 -8.50 -0.90
N HIS A 185 -13.50 -7.39 -0.16
CA HIS A 185 -14.52 -7.20 0.87
C HIS A 185 -15.97 -7.20 0.32
N THR A 186 -16.18 -6.63 -0.86
CA THR A 186 -17.50 -6.64 -1.50
C THR A 186 -17.93 -8.06 -1.84
N MET A 187 -17.02 -8.86 -2.42
CA MET A 187 -17.26 -10.27 -2.75
C MET A 187 -17.59 -11.09 -1.52
N LEU A 188 -16.82 -10.96 -0.43
CA LEU A 188 -17.08 -11.66 0.83
C LEU A 188 -18.48 -11.37 1.38
N LYS A 189 -18.94 -10.12 1.33
CA LYS A 189 -20.30 -9.76 1.76
C LYS A 189 -21.39 -10.30 0.87
N VAL A 190 -21.18 -10.29 -0.45
CA VAL A 190 -22.14 -10.86 -1.42
C VAL A 190 -22.30 -12.37 -1.17
N PHE A 191 -21.19 -13.11 -1.02
CA PHE A 191 -21.25 -14.54 -0.72
C PHE A 191 -21.84 -14.81 0.68
N GLY A 192 -21.52 -13.99 1.69
CA GLY A 192 -22.17 -14.04 2.99
C GLY A 192 -23.69 -13.86 2.93
N GLY A 193 -24.15 -12.95 2.08
CA GLY A 193 -25.58 -12.79 1.77
C GLY A 193 -26.21 -14.03 1.15
N PHE A 194 -25.52 -14.71 0.23
CA PHE A 194 -26.00 -15.97 -0.36
C PHE A 194 -26.03 -17.11 0.67
N VAL A 195 -25.09 -17.20 1.59
CA VAL A 195 -25.14 -18.19 2.69
C VAL A 195 -26.42 -18.04 3.49
N ILE A 196 -26.82 -16.82 3.81
CA ILE A 196 -28.03 -16.55 4.60
C ILE A 196 -29.29 -16.83 3.77
N SER A 197 -29.33 -16.42 2.49
CA SER A 197 -30.52 -16.55 1.64
C SER A 197 -30.82 -17.99 1.22
N LEU A 198 -29.79 -18.83 0.99
CA LEU A 198 -29.93 -20.23 0.60
C LEU A 198 -30.18 -21.17 1.80
N GLY A 199 -29.99 -20.66 3.01
CA GLY A 199 -30.23 -21.42 4.23
C GLY A 199 -29.38 -22.68 4.37
N MET A 200 -29.86 -23.64 5.20
CA MET A 200 -29.05 -24.80 5.58
C MET A 200 -28.81 -25.82 4.45
N LEU A 201 -29.69 -25.87 3.44
CA LEU A 201 -29.60 -26.84 2.34
C LEU A 201 -28.62 -26.40 1.23
N GLY A 202 -28.51 -25.09 0.94
CA GLY A 202 -27.67 -24.57 -0.15
C GLY A 202 -26.53 -23.66 0.28
N GLY A 203 -26.52 -23.18 1.53
CA GLY A 203 -25.56 -22.21 2.03
C GLY A 203 -24.13 -22.72 2.20
N TRP A 204 -23.92 -24.05 2.25
CA TRP A 204 -22.59 -24.64 2.37
C TRP A 204 -21.68 -24.36 1.16
N LEU A 205 -22.24 -24.24 -0.02
CA LEU A 205 -21.48 -23.97 -1.26
C LEU A 205 -20.94 -22.52 -1.26
N PRO A 206 -21.75 -21.45 -1.09
CA PRO A 206 -21.22 -20.09 -0.94
C PRO A 206 -20.30 -19.93 0.28
N LEU A 207 -20.54 -20.68 1.36
CA LEU A 207 -19.65 -20.67 2.54
C LEU A 207 -18.25 -21.17 2.18
N SER A 208 -18.15 -22.29 1.46
CA SER A 208 -16.85 -22.84 1.00
C SER A 208 -16.12 -21.85 0.12
N PHE A 209 -16.82 -21.17 -0.77
CA PHE A 209 -16.24 -20.07 -1.58
C PHE A 209 -15.78 -18.90 -0.72
N SER A 210 -16.55 -18.49 0.28
CA SER A 210 -16.16 -17.41 1.20
C SER A 210 -14.87 -17.74 1.95
N VAL A 211 -14.70 -18.98 2.41
CA VAL A 211 -13.45 -19.41 3.07
C VAL A 211 -12.26 -19.35 2.11
N ALA A 212 -12.43 -19.85 0.89
CA ALA A 212 -11.39 -19.79 -0.13
C ALA A 212 -11.03 -18.33 -0.51
N LEU A 213 -12.03 -17.47 -0.66
CA LEU A 213 -11.86 -16.05 -0.92
C LEU A 213 -11.13 -15.34 0.22
N THR A 214 -11.42 -15.64 1.48
CA THR A 214 -10.72 -15.08 2.63
C THR A 214 -9.23 -15.43 2.58
N GLY A 215 -8.90 -16.70 2.28
CA GLY A 215 -7.50 -17.12 2.09
C GLY A 215 -6.80 -16.36 0.95
N LEU A 216 -7.50 -16.20 -0.19
CA LEU A 216 -7.01 -15.41 -1.31
C LEU A 216 -6.79 -13.94 -0.90
N GLU A 217 -7.70 -13.34 -0.15
CA GLU A 217 -7.64 -11.95 0.28
C GLU A 217 -6.44 -11.69 1.21
N ILE A 218 -6.14 -12.60 2.14
CA ILE A 218 -4.94 -12.55 2.97
C ILE A 218 -3.67 -12.55 2.10
N LEU A 219 -3.61 -13.45 1.13
CA LEU A 219 -2.49 -13.53 0.21
C LEU A 219 -2.35 -12.25 -0.61
N VAL A 220 -3.45 -11.74 -1.14
CA VAL A 220 -3.46 -10.48 -1.92
C VAL A 220 -3.08 -9.29 -1.04
N ALA A 221 -3.52 -9.23 0.22
CA ALA A 221 -3.16 -8.17 1.17
C ALA A 221 -1.63 -8.08 1.37
N PHE A 222 -0.97 -9.23 1.51
CA PHE A 222 0.50 -9.30 1.61
C PHE A 222 1.17 -8.96 0.28
N LEU A 223 0.73 -9.57 -0.82
CA LEU A 223 1.27 -9.31 -2.16
C LEU A 223 1.14 -7.84 -2.55
N GLN A 224 0.05 -7.19 -2.17
CA GLN A 224 -0.15 -5.78 -2.49
C GLN A 224 0.81 -4.86 -1.72
N ALA A 225 1.10 -5.16 -0.45
CA ALA A 225 2.14 -4.45 0.30
C ALA A 225 3.52 -4.66 -0.33
N TYR A 226 3.82 -5.89 -0.76
CA TYR A 226 5.06 -6.21 -1.47
C TYR A 226 5.17 -5.47 -2.80
N VAL A 227 4.13 -5.50 -3.64
CA VAL A 227 4.11 -4.81 -4.93
C VAL A 227 4.28 -3.30 -4.75
N PHE A 228 3.67 -2.73 -3.71
CA PHE A 228 3.79 -1.31 -3.40
C PHE A 228 5.24 -0.94 -3.05
N ALA A 229 5.89 -1.74 -2.22
CA ALA A 229 7.27 -1.54 -1.82
C ALA A 229 8.27 -1.77 -2.98
N ILE A 230 8.10 -2.84 -3.77
CA ILE A 230 9.03 -3.15 -4.87
C ILE A 230 8.94 -2.12 -6.00
N LEU A 231 7.73 -1.64 -6.34
CA LEU A 231 7.59 -0.56 -7.32
C LEU A 231 8.22 0.74 -6.82
N THR A 232 8.11 1.05 -5.53
CA THR A 232 8.82 2.16 -4.91
C THR A 232 10.33 2.00 -5.02
N CYS A 233 10.87 0.78 -4.84
CA CYS A 233 12.30 0.48 -5.05
C CYS A 233 12.73 0.68 -6.51
N ILE A 234 11.92 0.24 -7.48
CA ILE A 234 12.20 0.42 -8.90
C ILE A 234 12.24 1.91 -9.25
N TYR A 235 11.25 2.68 -8.82
CA TYR A 235 11.22 4.13 -9.07
C TYR A 235 12.38 4.86 -8.38
N LEU A 236 12.76 4.41 -7.18
CA LEU A 236 13.93 4.91 -6.48
C LEU A 236 15.22 4.57 -7.25
N ASN A 237 15.32 3.36 -7.80
CA ASN A 237 16.45 2.96 -8.63
C ASN A 237 16.58 3.85 -9.86
N ASP A 238 15.47 4.11 -10.58
CA ASP A 238 15.44 5.03 -11.73
C ASP A 238 15.90 6.44 -11.34
N ALA A 239 15.48 6.91 -10.14
CA ALA A 239 15.88 8.23 -9.63
C ALA A 239 17.33 8.28 -9.15
N LEU A 240 17.92 7.16 -8.71
CA LEU A 240 19.30 7.10 -8.23
C LEU A 240 20.32 6.80 -9.34
N ASN A 241 19.92 6.06 -10.35
CA ASN A 241 20.74 5.64 -11.46
C ASN A 241 20.05 6.08 -12.76
N LEU A 242 20.39 7.27 -13.25
CA LEU A 242 19.96 7.68 -14.58
C LEU A 242 20.66 6.75 -15.58
N HIS A 243 19.92 5.78 -16.13
CA HIS A 243 20.44 4.96 -17.23
C HIS A 243 20.50 5.81 -18.50
N HIS A 244 21.72 6.03 -18.96
CA HIS A 244 22.02 6.67 -20.24
C HIS A 244 22.42 5.62 -21.26
#